data_6835cff9a099a1ab381eda10e4057bed
#
_entry.id   6835cff9a099a1ab381eda10e4057bed
#
_cell.length_a   1.000
_cell.length_b   1.000
_cell.length_c   1.000
_cell.angle_alpha   90.00
_cell.angle_beta   90.00
_cell.angle_gamma   90.00
#
_symmetry.space_group_name_H-M   'P 1'
#
loop_
_entity.id
_entity.type
_entity.pdbx_description
1 polymer ?
#
loop_
_entity_poly.entity_id
_entity_poly.type
_entity_poly.pdbx_seq_one_letter_code
_entity_poly.pdbx_strand_id
1 'polypeptide(L)'
;KEEEQLVNSSDWGYDAQAFARWRPEYGYYPKQAGCTVKTQASLEALWDVVNQIGGKERYFFGNLLWQTRGAMDLLVGHRLAKGRPARPYLEVGDAVDSWKVIIVEPEKQLALLFGMKAPGLGRLCFTLKDKGAHRELDVRAWWHPHGMPGLFYWLFMIPAHLFIFR
;
A
#
# COMPACT_ATOMS: atom_id res chain seq x y z
N LYS A 1 -13.08 2.45 -13.79
CA LYS A 1 -13.09 3.91 -14.09
C LYS A 1 -12.51 4.74 -12.95
N GLU A 2 -12.87 4.47 -11.68
CA GLU A 2 -12.32 5.20 -10.53
C GLU A 2 -10.83 4.87 -10.30
N GLU A 3 -10.44 3.62 -10.48
CA GLU A 3 -9.04 3.19 -10.37
C GLU A 3 -8.16 3.84 -11.47
N GLU A 4 -8.69 4.01 -12.69
CA GLU A 4 -8.02 4.74 -13.77
C GLU A 4 -7.79 6.23 -13.42
N GLN A 5 -8.78 6.88 -12.81
CA GLN A 5 -8.64 8.28 -12.38
C GLN A 5 -7.61 8.44 -11.26
N LEU A 6 -7.52 7.46 -10.36
CA LEU A 6 -6.58 7.48 -9.26
C LEU A 6 -5.12 7.36 -9.72
N VAL A 7 -4.88 6.56 -10.76
CA VAL A 7 -3.55 6.38 -11.34
C VAL A 7 -3.16 7.60 -12.18
N ASN A 8 -4.10 8.16 -12.93
CA ASN A 8 -3.88 9.35 -13.76
C ASN A 8 -3.71 10.65 -12.94
N SER A 9 -4.06 10.66 -11.68
CA SER A 9 -3.85 11.81 -10.78
C SER A 9 -2.45 11.83 -10.15
N SER A 10 -1.55 10.91 -10.51
CA SER A 10 -0.18 10.97 -10.04
C SER A 10 0.54 12.15 -10.67
N ASP A 11 1.21 12.95 -9.85
CA ASP A 11 2.02 14.11 -10.28
C ASP A 11 3.12 13.77 -11.30
N TRP A 12 3.31 12.49 -11.59
CA TRP A 12 4.33 11.96 -12.48
C TRP A 12 3.82 11.66 -13.89
N GLY A 13 2.52 11.84 -14.16
CA GLY A 13 1.91 11.60 -15.47
C GLY A 13 2.05 10.16 -15.97
N TYR A 14 2.27 9.22 -15.05
CA TYR A 14 2.51 7.82 -15.37
C TYR A 14 1.22 7.01 -15.20
N ASP A 15 0.72 6.46 -16.28
CA ASP A 15 -0.46 5.61 -16.31
C ASP A 15 -0.05 4.13 -16.41
N ALA A 16 0.02 3.46 -15.26
CA ALA A 16 0.35 2.03 -15.19
C ALA A 16 -0.72 1.15 -15.84
N GLN A 17 -1.98 1.57 -15.82
CA GLN A 17 -3.08 0.80 -16.41
C GLN A 17 -3.12 0.91 -17.95
N ALA A 18 -2.88 2.09 -18.51
CA ALA A 18 -2.74 2.25 -19.94
C ALA A 18 -1.59 1.38 -20.47
N PHE A 19 -0.48 1.33 -19.76
CA PHE A 19 0.65 0.46 -20.09
C PHE A 19 0.30 -1.03 -20.04
N ALA A 20 -0.47 -1.45 -19.03
CA ALA A 20 -0.92 -2.83 -18.88
C ALA A 20 -1.87 -3.30 -19.99
N ARG A 21 -2.62 -2.39 -20.64
CA ARG A 21 -3.46 -2.73 -21.80
C ARG A 21 -2.65 -3.14 -23.03
N TRP A 22 -1.50 -2.51 -23.22
CA TRP A 22 -0.62 -2.78 -24.36
C TRP A 22 0.34 -3.94 -24.12
N ARG A 23 0.74 -4.11 -22.87
CA ARG A 23 1.72 -5.09 -22.43
C ARG A 23 1.21 -5.76 -21.15
N PRO A 24 0.29 -6.74 -21.27
CA PRO A 24 -0.32 -7.40 -20.11
C PRO A 24 0.69 -8.00 -19.12
N GLU A 25 1.85 -8.41 -19.60
CA GLU A 25 2.95 -8.92 -18.79
C GLU A 25 3.54 -7.86 -17.83
N TYR A 26 3.30 -6.58 -18.08
CA TYR A 26 3.66 -5.47 -17.19
C TYR A 26 2.47 -4.94 -16.38
N GLY A 27 1.31 -5.60 -16.45
CA GLY A 27 0.12 -5.25 -15.67
C GLY A 27 0.23 -5.46 -14.18
N TYR A 28 1.39 -5.94 -13.70
CA TYR A 28 1.76 -6.02 -12.29
C TYR A 28 3.01 -5.18 -12.02
N TYR A 29 3.16 -4.73 -10.78
CA TYR A 29 4.34 -3.96 -10.40
C TYR A 29 5.57 -4.88 -10.33
N PRO A 30 6.67 -4.57 -11.06
CA PRO A 30 7.81 -5.49 -11.21
C PRO A 30 8.64 -5.65 -9.93
N LYS A 31 8.49 -4.76 -8.96
CA LYS A 31 9.18 -4.82 -7.67
C LYS A 31 8.18 -5.10 -6.57
N GLN A 32 8.51 -6.02 -5.68
CA GLN A 32 7.64 -6.36 -4.57
C GLN A 32 8.44 -6.72 -3.32
N ALA A 33 7.85 -6.44 -2.17
CA ALA A 33 8.32 -6.87 -0.88
C ALA A 33 7.11 -7.21 -0.01
N GLY A 34 7.17 -8.26 0.77
CA GLY A 34 6.03 -8.64 1.60
C GLY A 34 6.27 -9.93 2.35
N CYS A 35 5.31 -10.29 3.17
CA CYS A 35 5.30 -11.55 3.90
C CYS A 35 3.89 -12.14 3.94
N THR A 36 3.82 -13.44 4.15
CA THR A 36 2.57 -14.18 4.39
C THR A 36 2.63 -14.77 5.79
N VAL A 37 1.63 -14.45 6.60
CA VAL A 37 1.49 -14.95 7.96
C VAL A 37 0.36 -15.96 8.00
N LYS A 38 0.60 -17.10 8.67
CA LYS A 38 -0.41 -18.12 8.95
C LYS A 38 -0.97 -17.95 10.35
N THR A 39 -2.29 -18.06 10.50
CA THR A 39 -2.97 -17.89 11.79
C THR A 39 -4.21 -18.78 11.91
N GLN A 40 -4.65 -18.99 13.15
CA GLN A 40 -5.91 -19.66 13.45
C GLN A 40 -7.07 -18.66 13.66
N ALA A 41 -6.80 -17.35 13.63
CA ALA A 41 -7.83 -16.33 13.76
C ALA A 41 -8.86 -16.43 12.60
N SER A 42 -10.09 -16.01 12.83
CA SER A 42 -11.12 -15.96 11.79
C SER A 42 -10.80 -14.90 10.74
N LEU A 43 -11.39 -15.01 9.54
CA LEU A 43 -11.28 -13.98 8.50
C LEU A 43 -11.83 -12.64 8.97
N GLU A 44 -12.95 -12.67 9.70
CA GLU A 44 -13.55 -11.49 10.31
C GLU A 44 -12.58 -10.76 11.25
N ALA A 45 -11.97 -11.49 12.20
CA ALA A 45 -10.99 -10.92 13.13
C ALA A 45 -9.75 -10.34 12.41
N LEU A 46 -9.28 -11.01 11.36
CA LEU A 46 -8.19 -10.49 10.52
C LEU A 46 -8.62 -9.25 9.75
N TRP A 47 -9.85 -9.23 9.24
CA TRP A 47 -10.42 -8.10 8.52
C TRP A 47 -10.55 -6.87 9.42
N ASP A 48 -11.01 -7.06 10.64
CA ASP A 48 -11.10 -5.99 11.64
C ASP A 48 -9.73 -5.40 11.95
N VAL A 49 -8.70 -6.23 12.12
CA VAL A 49 -7.32 -5.76 12.32
C VAL A 49 -6.81 -4.98 11.11
N VAL A 50 -6.98 -5.51 9.90
CA VAL A 50 -6.53 -4.84 8.66
C VAL A 50 -7.22 -3.48 8.48
N ASN A 51 -8.49 -3.36 8.85
CA ASN A 51 -9.21 -2.10 8.77
C ASN A 51 -8.80 -1.06 9.84
N GLN A 52 -8.03 -1.43 10.85
CA GLN A 52 -7.50 -0.47 11.85
C GLN A 52 -6.26 0.29 11.36
N ILE A 53 -5.75 -0.01 10.18
CA ILE A 53 -4.55 0.64 9.63
C ILE A 53 -4.71 2.17 9.56
N GLY A 54 -3.63 2.87 9.90
CA GLY A 54 -3.57 4.34 9.89
C GLY A 54 -4.11 5.00 11.16
N GLY A 55 -4.11 6.33 11.18
CA GLY A 55 -4.59 7.11 12.31
C GLY A 55 -3.79 6.87 13.60
N LYS A 56 -4.48 6.59 14.70
CA LYS A 56 -3.84 6.38 16.02
C LYS A 56 -3.03 5.09 16.09
N GLU A 57 -3.55 4.01 15.53
CA GLU A 57 -2.91 2.68 15.51
C GLU A 57 -1.76 2.62 14.49
N ARG A 58 -1.75 3.54 13.51
CA ARG A 58 -0.74 3.63 12.46
C ARG A 58 -0.59 2.31 11.68
N TYR A 59 0.64 1.78 11.63
CA TYR A 59 0.97 0.62 10.80
C TYR A 59 1.38 -0.60 11.64
N PHE A 60 1.01 -0.64 12.92
CA PHE A 60 1.28 -1.71 13.90
C PHE A 60 2.78 -1.94 14.17
N PHE A 61 3.64 -1.83 13.16
CA PHE A 61 5.07 -2.06 13.25
C PHE A 61 5.87 -1.01 12.46
N GLY A 62 7.08 -0.70 12.93
CA GLY A 62 7.99 0.21 12.22
C GLY A 62 7.57 1.68 12.23
N ASN A 63 6.79 2.14 13.21
CA ASN A 63 6.30 3.52 13.30
C ASN A 63 7.41 4.57 13.20
N LEU A 64 8.64 4.27 13.67
CA LEU A 64 9.79 5.16 13.54
C LEU A 64 10.19 5.37 12.09
N LEU A 65 10.17 4.32 11.26
CA LEU A 65 10.46 4.40 9.82
C LEU A 65 9.41 5.24 9.09
N TRP A 66 8.15 5.09 9.46
CA TRP A 66 7.06 5.91 8.91
C TRP A 66 7.15 7.37 9.35
N GLN A 67 7.63 7.65 10.56
CA GLN A 67 7.88 9.02 11.04
C GLN A 67 9.06 9.67 10.28
N THR A 68 10.17 8.96 10.10
CA THR A 68 11.31 9.46 9.33
C THR A 68 10.93 9.71 7.87
N ARG A 69 10.14 8.82 7.28
CA ARG A 69 9.59 9.02 5.94
C ARG A 69 8.72 10.28 5.88
N GLY A 70 7.81 10.47 6.84
CA GLY A 70 6.97 11.66 6.93
C GLY A 70 7.77 12.95 7.08
N ALA A 71 8.89 12.93 7.81
CA ALA A 71 9.80 14.07 7.92
C ALA A 71 10.48 14.38 6.58
N MET A 72 10.88 13.36 5.81
CA MET A 72 11.45 13.55 4.47
C MET A 72 10.42 14.16 3.51
N ASP A 73 9.16 13.74 3.54
CA ASP A 73 8.11 14.31 2.70
C ASP A 73 7.84 15.79 3.02
N LEU A 74 7.94 16.17 4.29
CA LEU A 74 7.88 17.59 4.72
C LEU A 74 9.01 18.42 4.10
N LEU A 75 10.22 17.87 4.04
CA LEU A 75 11.39 18.57 3.44
C LEU A 75 11.20 18.82 1.93
N VAL A 76 10.47 17.96 1.22
CA VAL A 76 10.14 18.15 -0.20
C VAL A 76 8.83 18.93 -0.42
N GLY A 77 8.32 19.58 0.64
CA GLY A 77 7.15 20.47 0.57
C GLY A 77 5.81 19.75 0.44
N HIS A 78 5.76 18.46 0.74
CA HIS A 78 4.53 17.69 0.71
C HIS A 78 3.89 17.64 2.11
N ARG A 79 2.72 18.26 2.26
CA ARG A 79 1.91 18.13 3.48
C ARG A 79 1.14 16.81 3.40
N LEU A 80 1.59 15.84 4.17
CA LEU A 80 0.87 14.58 4.32
C LEU A 80 -0.48 14.84 5.01
N ALA A 81 -1.56 14.35 4.42
CA ALA A 81 -2.80 14.19 5.17
C ALA A 81 -2.51 13.21 6.33
N LYS A 82 -2.90 13.57 7.54
CA LYS A 82 -2.77 12.70 8.71
C LYS A 82 -4.16 12.30 9.18
N GLY A 83 -4.31 11.02 9.46
CA GLY A 83 -5.54 10.50 10.01
C GLY A 83 -6.25 9.54 9.07
N ARG A 84 -7.40 9.11 9.53
CA ARG A 84 -8.30 8.21 8.81
C ARG A 84 -9.75 8.65 9.08
N PRO A 85 -10.73 8.23 8.27
CA PRO A 85 -12.14 8.41 8.58
C PRO A 85 -12.51 7.86 9.96
N ALA A 86 -13.44 8.53 10.63
CA ALA A 86 -13.88 8.17 12.00
C ALA A 86 -14.82 6.95 12.05
N ARG A 87 -14.91 6.18 10.97
CA ARG A 87 -15.71 4.96 10.88
C ARG A 87 -14.84 3.69 11.05
N PRO A 88 -15.43 2.56 11.48
CA PRO A 88 -14.67 1.34 11.72
C PRO A 88 -14.07 0.74 10.46
N TYR A 89 -14.81 0.73 9.35
CA TYR A 89 -14.37 0.15 8.08
C TYR A 89 -14.04 1.23 7.06
N LEU A 90 -13.02 0.95 6.27
CA LEU A 90 -12.57 1.80 5.17
C LEU A 90 -13.43 1.56 3.92
N GLU A 91 -13.56 2.59 3.10
CA GLU A 91 -14.25 2.54 1.80
C GLU A 91 -13.29 2.99 0.70
N VAL A 92 -13.58 2.56 -0.54
CA VAL A 92 -12.83 3.01 -1.72
C VAL A 92 -12.89 4.53 -1.83
N GLY A 93 -11.74 5.16 -2.01
CA GLY A 93 -11.59 6.62 -2.07
C GLY A 93 -11.15 7.27 -0.75
N ASP A 94 -11.18 6.54 0.37
CA ASP A 94 -10.72 7.07 1.65
C ASP A 94 -9.25 7.44 1.63
N ALA A 95 -8.94 8.52 2.34
CA ALA A 95 -7.56 8.87 2.68
C ALA A 95 -7.21 8.27 4.05
N VAL A 96 -6.13 7.51 4.09
CA VAL A 96 -5.55 6.91 5.30
C VAL A 96 -4.10 7.38 5.41
N ASP A 97 -3.84 8.38 6.24
CA ASP A 97 -2.56 9.09 6.28
C ASP A 97 -2.14 9.52 4.85
N SER A 98 -1.07 8.95 4.33
CA SER A 98 -0.54 9.26 3.00
C SER A 98 -0.97 8.28 1.92
N TRP A 99 -1.96 7.44 2.21
CA TRP A 99 -2.47 6.43 1.31
C TRP A 99 -3.88 6.74 0.87
N LYS A 100 -4.27 6.25 -0.30
CA LYS A 100 -5.64 6.26 -0.77
C LYS A 100 -6.14 4.84 -0.92
N VAL A 101 -7.29 4.55 -0.35
CA VAL A 101 -7.93 3.23 -0.48
C VAL A 101 -8.44 3.07 -1.89
N ILE A 102 -8.04 2.00 -2.58
CA ILE A 102 -8.42 1.71 -3.97
C ILE A 102 -9.20 0.42 -4.15
N ILE A 103 -9.05 -0.54 -3.24
CA ILE A 103 -9.82 -1.78 -3.24
C ILE A 103 -10.26 -2.08 -1.80
N VAL A 104 -11.54 -2.41 -1.64
CA VAL A 104 -12.12 -2.92 -0.40
C VAL A 104 -13.03 -4.09 -0.76
N GLU A 105 -12.55 -5.30 -0.49
CA GLU A 105 -13.33 -6.53 -0.58
C GLU A 105 -13.37 -7.16 0.81
N PRO A 106 -14.50 -7.10 1.53
CA PRO A 106 -14.60 -7.61 2.89
C PRO A 106 -14.08 -9.05 3.02
N GLU A 107 -13.27 -9.30 4.05
CA GLU A 107 -12.64 -10.58 4.37
C GLU A 107 -11.75 -11.18 3.26
N LYS A 108 -11.46 -10.40 2.20
CA LYS A 108 -10.63 -10.84 1.08
C LYS A 108 -9.45 -9.95 0.82
N GLN A 109 -9.70 -8.65 0.58
CA GLN A 109 -8.64 -7.75 0.15
C GLN A 109 -8.89 -6.30 0.56
N LEU A 110 -7.82 -5.65 1.05
CA LEU A 110 -7.70 -4.21 1.16
C LEU A 110 -6.46 -3.77 0.37
N ALA A 111 -6.60 -2.79 -0.51
CA ALA A 111 -5.46 -2.23 -1.22
C ALA A 111 -5.41 -0.71 -1.09
N LEU A 112 -4.21 -0.21 -0.84
CA LEU A 112 -3.89 1.19 -0.62
C LEU A 112 -2.93 1.66 -1.70
N LEU A 113 -3.24 2.75 -2.37
CA LEU A 113 -2.37 3.42 -3.33
C LEU A 113 -1.45 4.40 -2.62
N PHE A 114 -0.19 4.41 -3.01
CA PHE A 114 0.83 5.30 -2.48
C PHE A 114 0.55 6.76 -2.90
N GLY A 115 0.29 7.62 -1.95
CA GLY A 115 -0.05 9.03 -2.18
C GLY A 115 1.09 10.02 -1.94
N MET A 116 2.30 9.54 -1.64
CA MET A 116 3.46 10.38 -1.38
C MET A 116 4.24 10.69 -2.67
N LYS A 117 4.96 11.81 -2.71
CA LYS A 117 5.86 12.13 -3.83
C LYS A 117 7.03 11.15 -3.83
N ALA A 118 7.09 10.32 -4.85
CA ALA A 118 8.16 9.36 -5.06
C ALA A 118 8.31 9.08 -6.56
N PRO A 119 9.50 8.68 -7.02
CA PRO A 119 9.71 8.42 -8.45
C PRO A 119 9.14 7.07 -8.87
N GLY A 120 7.82 6.92 -8.82
CA GLY A 120 7.10 5.71 -9.19
C GLY A 120 5.73 5.60 -8.56
N LEU A 121 5.06 4.49 -8.85
CA LEU A 121 3.78 4.13 -8.26
C LEU A 121 3.94 2.95 -7.30
N GLY A 122 3.30 3.04 -6.13
CA GLY A 122 3.32 1.99 -5.13
C GLY A 122 1.92 1.62 -4.67
N ARG A 123 1.74 0.36 -4.32
CA ARG A 123 0.52 -0.18 -3.76
C ARG A 123 0.86 -1.09 -2.59
N LEU A 124 0.14 -0.94 -1.49
CA LEU A 124 0.19 -1.86 -0.36
C LEU A 124 -1.09 -2.68 -0.36
N CYS A 125 -0.96 -4.00 -0.41
CA CYS A 125 -2.07 -4.93 -0.45
C CYS A 125 -2.07 -5.81 0.78
N PHE A 126 -3.25 -6.02 1.35
CA PHE A 126 -3.57 -7.00 2.37
C PHE A 126 -4.52 -8.00 1.75
N THR A 127 -4.12 -9.26 1.62
CA THR A 127 -4.93 -10.31 1.02
C THR A 127 -5.14 -11.41 2.03
N LEU A 128 -6.41 -11.74 2.31
CA LEU A 128 -6.81 -12.78 3.24
C LEU A 128 -7.25 -14.01 2.45
N LYS A 129 -6.82 -15.19 2.91
CA LYS A 129 -7.19 -16.48 2.30
C LYS A 129 -7.56 -17.48 3.37
N ASP A 130 -8.70 -18.12 3.21
CA ASP A 130 -9.07 -19.31 4.00
C ASP A 130 -8.44 -20.55 3.35
N LYS A 131 -7.70 -21.30 4.15
CA LYS A 131 -7.10 -22.59 3.77
C LYS A 131 -7.75 -23.77 4.51
N GLY A 132 -8.90 -23.56 5.13
CA GLY A 132 -9.58 -24.55 5.94
C GLY A 132 -8.92 -24.74 7.30
N ALA A 133 -7.77 -25.40 7.34
CA ALA A 133 -7.03 -25.67 8.58
C ALA A 133 -6.40 -24.41 9.22
N HIS A 134 -6.15 -23.37 8.45
CA HIS A 134 -5.58 -22.08 8.89
C HIS A 134 -5.99 -20.97 7.92
N ARG A 135 -5.76 -19.74 8.30
CA ARG A 135 -5.93 -18.55 7.44
C ARG A 135 -4.57 -17.96 7.12
N GLU A 136 -4.47 -17.34 5.97
CA GLU A 136 -3.27 -16.66 5.52
C GLU A 136 -3.59 -15.17 5.33
N LEU A 137 -2.76 -14.31 5.91
CA LEU A 137 -2.70 -12.89 5.63
C LEU A 137 -1.42 -12.60 4.86
N ASP A 138 -1.55 -12.25 3.59
CA ASP A 138 -0.44 -11.76 2.76
C ASP A 138 -0.43 -10.23 2.80
N VAL A 139 0.68 -9.66 3.27
CA VAL A 139 0.93 -8.22 3.28
C VAL A 139 2.03 -7.93 2.29
N ARG A 140 1.72 -7.18 1.24
CA ARG A 140 2.66 -7.00 0.12
C ARG A 140 2.66 -5.59 -0.41
N ALA A 141 3.85 -4.98 -0.44
CA ALA A 141 4.12 -3.75 -1.14
C ALA A 141 4.52 -4.05 -2.58
N TRP A 142 3.89 -3.38 -3.52
CA TRP A 142 4.18 -3.43 -4.94
C TRP A 142 4.71 -2.07 -5.38
N TRP A 143 5.75 -2.07 -6.19
CA TRP A 143 6.38 -0.86 -6.67
C TRP A 143 6.66 -0.92 -8.17
N HIS A 144 6.19 0.10 -8.87
CA HIS A 144 6.50 0.33 -10.27
C HIS A 144 7.40 1.55 -10.38
N PRO A 145 8.70 1.37 -10.61
CA PRO A 145 9.65 2.48 -10.65
C PRO A 145 9.42 3.35 -11.89
N HIS A 146 9.48 4.66 -11.73
CA HIS A 146 9.53 5.61 -12.83
C HIS A 146 10.99 5.89 -13.16
N GLY A 147 11.49 5.21 -14.20
CA GLY A 147 12.88 5.32 -14.64
C GLY A 147 13.93 4.92 -13.60
N MET A 148 15.16 5.37 -13.82
CA MET A 148 16.30 5.08 -12.93
C MET A 148 16.13 5.65 -11.50
N PRO A 149 15.61 6.88 -11.30
CA PRO A 149 15.37 7.39 -9.96
C PRO A 149 14.43 6.50 -9.15
N GLY A 150 13.39 5.94 -9.78
CA GLY A 150 12.47 5.00 -9.14
C GLY A 150 13.10 3.69 -8.76
N LEU A 151 14.05 3.20 -9.56
CA LEU A 151 14.82 2.01 -9.26
C LEU A 151 15.78 2.24 -8.09
N PHE A 152 16.51 3.35 -8.06
CA PHE A 152 17.37 3.71 -6.94
C PHE A 152 16.59 3.92 -5.65
N TYR A 153 15.41 4.54 -5.72
CA TYR A 153 14.51 4.66 -4.57
C TYR A 153 14.15 3.28 -4.00
N TRP A 154 13.77 2.33 -4.86
CA TRP A 154 13.46 0.98 -4.43
C TRP A 154 14.64 0.29 -3.75
N LEU A 155 15.83 0.36 -4.35
CA LEU A 155 17.05 -0.24 -3.79
C LEU A 155 17.39 0.36 -2.42
N PHE A 156 17.25 1.67 -2.28
CA PHE A 156 17.44 2.37 -1.00
C PHE A 156 16.44 1.91 0.08
N MET A 157 15.22 1.56 -0.32
CA MET A 157 14.18 1.11 0.60
C MET A 157 14.27 -0.38 0.99
N ILE A 158 15.11 -1.19 0.34
CA ILE A 158 15.25 -2.63 0.64
C ILE A 158 15.51 -2.90 2.13
N PRO A 159 16.44 -2.23 2.83
CA PRO A 159 16.66 -2.49 4.25
C PRO A 159 15.40 -2.25 5.11
N ALA A 160 14.65 -1.20 4.80
CA ALA A 160 13.39 -0.91 5.48
C ALA A 160 12.34 -2.00 5.22
N HIS A 161 12.22 -2.46 3.99
CA HIS A 161 11.31 -3.55 3.63
C HIS A 161 11.67 -4.86 4.34
N LEU A 162 12.95 -5.23 4.38
CA LEU A 162 13.42 -6.42 5.10
C LEU A 162 13.13 -6.34 6.61
N PHE A 163 13.10 -5.15 7.17
CA PHE A 163 12.77 -4.94 8.58
C PHE A 163 11.24 -4.98 8.83
N ILE A 164 10.45 -4.37 7.95
CA ILE A 164 8.99 -4.23 8.12
C ILE A 164 8.25 -5.54 7.84
N PHE A 165 8.70 -6.32 6.85
CA PHE A 165 8.04 -7.56 6.40
C PHE A 165 8.70 -8.82 6.99
N ARG A 166 9.04 -8.78 8.26
CA ARG A 166 9.56 -9.94 9.01
C ARG A 166 8.47 -10.73 9.68
#